data_9eab06eb9b2b3f78f39f413e45593506
#
_entry.id   9eab06eb9b2b3f78f39f413e45593506
#
_cell.length_a   1.000
_cell.length_b   1.000
_cell.length_c   1.000
_cell.angle_alpha   90.00
_cell.angle_beta   90.00
_cell.angle_gamma   90.00
#
_symmetry.space_group_name_H-M   'P 1'
#
loop_
_entity.id
_entity.type
_entity.pdbx_description
1 polymer ?
#
loop_
_entity_poly.entity_id
_entity_poly.type
_entity_poly.pdbx_seq_one_letter_code
_entity_poly.pdbx_strand_id
1 'polypeptide(L)'
;MDREKKLNIVLVEPQIPQNTGNIARTCAATGARLHLVGPMGFQIDDKKLKRAGLDYWHLLDITYYDSLEDFFKKNQGQFYYFTTKGQNRYSDIAYPEDAYIVFGREDAGLPEELLFQHLDRCVRLPMIPGARSLNLSNTVAIAVYEVLRQWDFEALKTQGELTRFSWENASFPEGDEALEITGAGWEKPGKSRGNLPENT
;
A
#
# COMPACT_ATOMS: atom_id res chain seq x y z
N MET A 1 9.85 -25.72 10.43
CA MET A 1 10.19 -24.27 10.47
C MET A 1 9.19 -23.60 9.55
N ASP A 2 8.15 -23.01 10.12
CA ASP A 2 7.21 -22.22 9.33
C ASP A 2 7.97 -21.06 8.70
N ARG A 3 7.97 -20.98 7.38
CA ARG A 3 8.53 -19.82 6.68
C ARG A 3 7.62 -18.65 6.97
N GLU A 4 8.19 -17.58 7.51
CA GLU A 4 7.48 -16.32 7.67
C GLU A 4 7.01 -15.85 6.27
N LYS A 5 5.69 -15.66 6.10
CA LYS A 5 5.12 -15.14 4.86
C LYS A 5 5.65 -13.75 4.58
N LYS A 6 6.20 -13.52 3.41
CA LYS A 6 6.74 -12.21 3.02
C LYS A 6 6.24 -11.78 1.65
N LEU A 7 5.51 -10.69 1.64
CA LEU A 7 5.05 -10.06 0.41
C LEU A 7 6.15 -9.19 -0.19
N ASN A 8 6.40 -9.37 -1.50
CA ASN A 8 7.41 -8.61 -2.22
C ASN A 8 6.71 -7.66 -3.22
N ILE A 9 6.89 -6.36 -3.05
CA ILE A 9 6.37 -5.33 -3.95
C ILE A 9 7.49 -4.86 -4.85
N VAL A 10 7.29 -4.94 -6.15
CA VAL A 10 8.30 -4.59 -7.16
C VAL A 10 7.80 -3.42 -7.99
N LEU A 11 8.54 -2.33 -8.00
CA LEU A 11 8.30 -1.17 -8.84
C LEU A 11 9.36 -1.13 -9.94
N VAL A 12 8.91 -1.30 -11.19
CA VAL A 12 9.79 -1.26 -12.37
C VAL A 12 9.80 0.16 -12.92
N GLU A 13 10.96 0.78 -12.90
CA GLU A 13 11.23 2.14 -13.41
C GLU A 13 10.23 3.21 -12.93
N PRO A 14 9.97 3.33 -11.60
CA PRO A 14 9.02 4.31 -11.10
C PRO A 14 9.46 5.73 -11.48
N GLN A 15 8.49 6.58 -11.88
CA GLN A 15 8.75 7.93 -12.39
C GLN A 15 8.37 9.03 -11.39
N ILE A 16 7.43 8.75 -10.48
CA ILE A 16 6.86 9.75 -9.58
C ILE A 16 7.31 9.49 -8.14
N PRO A 17 8.19 10.34 -7.56
CA PRO A 17 8.73 10.13 -6.21
C PRO A 17 7.65 10.09 -5.12
N GLN A 18 6.55 10.82 -5.26
CA GLN A 18 5.44 10.81 -4.32
C GLN A 18 4.74 9.46 -4.26
N ASN A 19 4.56 8.79 -5.41
CA ASN A 19 3.99 7.44 -5.45
C ASN A 19 4.91 6.45 -4.72
N THR A 20 6.21 6.50 -5.03
CA THR A 20 7.20 5.64 -4.39
C THR A 20 7.24 5.87 -2.87
N GLY A 21 7.15 7.11 -2.41
CA GLY A 21 7.08 7.44 -0.99
C GLY A 21 5.83 6.87 -0.30
N ASN A 22 4.66 6.98 -0.92
CA ASN A 22 3.42 6.41 -0.40
C ASN A 22 3.46 4.87 -0.37
N ILE A 23 4.06 4.25 -1.40
CA ILE A 23 4.25 2.79 -1.46
C ILE A 23 5.21 2.32 -0.38
N ALA A 24 6.32 3.02 -0.19
CA ALA A 24 7.26 2.74 0.88
C ALA A 24 6.59 2.78 2.26
N ARG A 25 5.67 3.74 2.48
CA ARG A 25 4.85 3.80 3.69
C ARG A 25 3.94 2.58 3.85
N THR A 26 3.28 2.16 2.77
CA THR A 26 2.45 0.95 2.78
C THR A 26 3.29 -0.27 3.12
N CYS A 27 4.46 -0.44 2.50
CA CYS A 27 5.38 -1.54 2.78
C CYS A 27 5.86 -1.54 4.24
N ALA A 28 6.27 -0.39 4.77
CA ALA A 28 6.69 -0.26 6.16
C ALA A 28 5.56 -0.60 7.16
N ALA A 29 4.31 -0.21 6.85
CA ALA A 29 3.15 -0.46 7.70
C ALA A 29 2.68 -1.93 7.68
N THR A 30 3.04 -2.68 6.65
CA THR A 30 2.59 -4.06 6.42
C THR A 30 3.70 -5.11 6.52
N GLY A 31 4.96 -4.69 6.67
CA GLY A 31 6.11 -5.59 6.66
C GLY A 31 6.46 -6.12 5.26
N ALA A 32 5.83 -5.61 4.19
CA ALA A 32 6.15 -6.00 2.83
C ALA A 32 7.55 -5.48 2.43
N ARG A 33 8.29 -6.27 1.64
CA ARG A 33 9.55 -5.86 1.04
C ARG A 33 9.29 -4.99 -0.18
N LEU A 34 10.11 -3.96 -0.35
CA LEU A 34 10.06 -3.07 -1.51
C LEU A 34 11.29 -3.26 -2.39
N HIS A 35 11.06 -3.64 -3.63
CA HIS A 35 12.09 -3.77 -4.66
C HIS A 35 11.93 -2.62 -5.66
N LEU A 36 12.97 -1.79 -5.80
CA LEU A 36 13.01 -0.69 -6.76
C LEU A 36 13.94 -1.06 -7.91
N VAL A 37 13.39 -1.17 -9.09
CA VAL A 37 14.10 -1.57 -10.31
C VAL A 37 14.28 -0.35 -11.20
N GLY A 38 15.54 0.01 -11.46
CA GLY A 38 15.93 1.14 -12.31
C GLY A 38 15.83 0.88 -13.81
N PRO A 39 16.05 1.93 -14.61
CA PRO A 39 16.35 3.30 -14.19
C PRO A 39 15.10 4.02 -13.64
N MET A 40 15.27 4.77 -12.55
CA MET A 40 14.17 5.55 -11.98
C MET A 40 14.14 6.96 -12.59
N GLY A 41 12.93 7.53 -12.72
CA GLY A 41 12.72 8.89 -13.22
C GLY A 41 13.18 10.00 -12.25
N PHE A 42 13.71 9.63 -11.09
CA PHE A 42 14.16 10.55 -10.04
C PHE A 42 15.36 9.98 -9.29
N GLN A 43 16.12 10.86 -8.64
CA GLN A 43 17.18 10.44 -7.73
C GLN A 43 16.59 10.16 -6.34
N ILE A 44 16.92 9.01 -5.79
CA ILE A 44 16.59 8.71 -4.40
C ILE A 44 17.56 9.52 -3.52
N ASP A 45 17.04 10.57 -2.93
CA ASP A 45 17.72 11.28 -1.85
C ASP A 45 17.14 10.76 -0.54
N ASP A 46 17.87 9.84 0.10
CA ASP A 46 17.51 9.27 1.39
C ASP A 46 17.22 10.36 2.44
N LYS A 47 17.86 11.53 2.31
CA LYS A 47 17.60 12.68 3.19
C LYS A 47 16.24 13.34 2.90
N LYS A 48 15.82 13.38 1.63
CA LYS A 48 14.49 13.91 1.26
C LYS A 48 13.38 12.95 1.62
N LEU A 49 13.59 11.66 1.45
CA LEU A 49 12.66 10.61 1.88
C LEU A 49 12.51 10.60 3.41
N LYS A 50 13.61 10.71 4.15
CA LYS A 50 13.58 10.87 5.62
C LYS A 50 12.89 12.16 6.08
N ARG A 51 13.05 13.28 5.35
CA ARG A 51 12.40 14.57 5.67
C ARG A 51 10.91 14.58 5.34
N ALA A 52 10.41 13.69 4.47
CA ALA A 52 8.99 13.57 4.17
C ALA A 52 8.16 12.97 5.34
N GLY A 53 8.72 12.90 6.56
CA GLY A 53 8.01 12.48 7.77
C GLY A 53 7.84 10.97 7.89
N LEU A 54 8.75 10.20 7.30
CA LEU A 54 8.75 8.75 7.40
C LEU A 54 9.43 8.32 8.71
N ASP A 55 8.77 8.48 9.84
CA ASP A 55 9.23 8.01 11.16
C ASP A 55 9.47 6.49 11.20
N TYR A 56 8.97 5.76 10.20
CA TYR A 56 9.03 4.30 10.04
C TYR A 56 10.04 3.83 8.98
N TRP A 57 10.95 4.70 8.49
CA TRP A 57 11.99 4.29 7.54
C TRP A 57 12.84 3.11 8.02
N HIS A 58 13.02 3.01 9.34
CA HIS A 58 13.73 1.91 9.99
C HIS A 58 13.00 0.55 9.91
N LEU A 59 11.70 0.56 9.57
CA LEU A 59 10.88 -0.65 9.38
C LEU A 59 10.84 -1.11 7.92
N LEU A 60 11.41 -0.34 6.99
CA LEU A 60 11.32 -0.60 5.58
C LEU A 60 12.45 -1.51 5.11
N ASP A 61 12.08 -2.69 4.59
CA ASP A 61 12.98 -3.60 3.87
C ASP A 61 12.96 -3.20 2.38
N ILE A 62 14.00 -2.51 1.92
CA ILE A 62 14.10 -1.97 0.56
C ILE A 62 15.38 -2.45 -0.13
N THR A 63 15.24 -2.91 -1.39
CA THR A 63 16.35 -3.34 -2.22
C THR A 63 16.30 -2.64 -3.58
N TYR A 64 17.45 -2.25 -4.10
CA TYR A 64 17.61 -1.56 -5.38
C TYR A 64 18.26 -2.47 -6.41
N TYR A 65 17.82 -2.33 -7.67
CA TYR A 65 18.32 -3.09 -8.81
C TYR A 65 18.58 -2.14 -9.98
N ASP A 66 19.65 -2.39 -10.73
CA ASP A 66 20.03 -1.53 -11.86
C ASP A 66 19.07 -1.70 -13.04
N SER A 67 18.51 -2.89 -13.21
CA SER A 67 17.60 -3.22 -14.31
C SER A 67 16.65 -4.36 -13.94
N LEU A 68 15.61 -4.54 -14.76
CA LEU A 68 14.70 -5.66 -14.65
C LEU A 68 15.40 -7.02 -14.81
N GLU A 69 16.41 -7.09 -15.67
CA GLU A 69 17.25 -8.28 -15.83
C GLU A 69 18.04 -8.60 -14.55
N ASP A 70 18.65 -7.59 -13.92
CA ASP A 70 19.34 -7.72 -12.65
C ASP A 70 18.41 -8.20 -11.54
N PHE A 71 17.18 -7.66 -11.51
CA PHE A 71 16.15 -8.10 -10.58
C PHE A 71 15.83 -9.59 -10.73
N PHE A 72 15.52 -10.08 -11.94
CA PHE A 72 15.18 -11.47 -12.17
C PHE A 72 16.34 -12.44 -11.96
N LYS A 73 17.60 -12.00 -12.18
CA LYS A 73 18.77 -12.80 -11.84
C LYS A 73 18.94 -13.07 -10.36
N LYS A 74 18.55 -12.10 -9.52
CA LYS A 74 18.75 -12.13 -8.07
C LYS A 74 17.54 -12.68 -7.30
N ASN A 75 16.36 -12.73 -7.92
CA ASN A 75 15.13 -13.12 -7.27
C ASN A 75 14.45 -14.27 -7.99
N GLN A 76 13.99 -15.25 -7.23
CA GLN A 76 13.24 -16.41 -7.73
C GLN A 76 11.94 -16.52 -6.95
N GLY A 77 10.85 -16.85 -7.63
CA GLY A 77 9.54 -17.00 -7.00
C GLY A 77 8.40 -16.90 -8.01
N GLN A 78 7.21 -16.63 -7.50
CA GLN A 78 6.02 -16.43 -8.32
C GLN A 78 5.74 -14.94 -8.47
N PHE A 79 5.83 -14.48 -9.71
CA PHE A 79 5.63 -13.06 -10.07
C PHE A 79 4.23 -12.87 -10.63
N TYR A 80 3.49 -11.88 -10.13
CA TYR A 80 2.17 -11.46 -10.60
C TYR A 80 2.26 -10.02 -11.11
N TYR A 81 1.89 -9.83 -12.37
CA TYR A 81 2.09 -8.56 -13.09
C TYR A 81 0.80 -7.75 -13.09
N PHE A 82 0.77 -6.68 -12.31
CA PHE A 82 -0.38 -5.79 -12.24
C PHE A 82 -0.40 -4.83 -13.42
N THR A 83 -1.40 -4.99 -14.26
CA THR A 83 -1.55 -4.21 -15.50
C THR A 83 -3.01 -4.02 -15.85
N THR A 84 -3.35 -2.89 -16.48
CA THR A 84 -4.69 -2.64 -17.02
C THR A 84 -5.04 -3.55 -18.20
N LYS A 85 -4.05 -4.26 -18.77
CA LYS A 85 -4.17 -5.21 -19.88
C LYS A 85 -4.40 -6.66 -19.41
N GLY A 86 -4.35 -6.92 -18.10
CA GLY A 86 -4.52 -8.26 -17.51
C GLY A 86 -5.90 -8.84 -17.78
N GLN A 87 -5.97 -10.16 -17.98
CA GLN A 87 -7.21 -10.90 -18.20
C GLN A 87 -7.80 -11.48 -16.91
N ASN A 88 -6.98 -11.64 -15.88
CA ASN A 88 -7.40 -12.19 -14.60
C ASN A 88 -7.71 -11.06 -13.61
N ARG A 89 -8.76 -11.21 -12.81
CA ARG A 89 -8.99 -10.30 -11.70
C ARG A 89 -7.99 -10.57 -10.59
N TYR A 90 -7.49 -9.52 -9.96
CA TYR A 90 -6.52 -9.62 -8.87
C TYR A 90 -7.05 -10.44 -7.67
N SER A 91 -8.36 -10.41 -7.44
CA SER A 91 -9.03 -11.13 -6.35
C SER A 91 -9.26 -12.63 -6.63
N ASP A 92 -9.12 -13.08 -7.87
CA ASP A 92 -9.33 -14.47 -8.26
C ASP A 92 -8.03 -15.30 -8.19
N ILE A 93 -6.92 -14.65 -7.90
CA ILE A 93 -5.60 -15.28 -7.76
C ILE A 93 -5.40 -15.75 -6.32
N ALA A 94 -4.96 -16.97 -6.14
CA ALA A 94 -4.42 -17.44 -4.87
C ALA A 94 -2.94 -17.07 -4.79
N TYR A 95 -2.61 -16.08 -3.97
CA TYR A 95 -1.22 -15.62 -3.82
C TYR A 95 -0.45 -16.51 -2.85
N PRO A 96 0.64 -17.17 -3.30
CA PRO A 96 1.46 -18.01 -2.43
C PRO A 96 2.26 -17.15 -1.43
N GLU A 97 2.78 -17.81 -0.42
CA GLU A 97 3.81 -17.23 0.44
C GLU A 97 5.00 -16.79 -0.42
N ASP A 98 5.65 -15.69 -0.08
CA ASP A 98 6.73 -15.09 -0.88
C ASP A 98 6.32 -14.63 -2.31
N ALA A 99 5.05 -14.29 -2.54
CA ALA A 99 4.59 -13.74 -3.82
C ALA A 99 5.29 -12.41 -4.16
N TYR A 100 5.63 -12.24 -5.43
CA TYR A 100 6.13 -10.97 -5.98
C TYR A 100 5.01 -10.28 -6.77
N ILE A 101 4.63 -9.08 -6.36
CA ILE A 101 3.61 -8.27 -7.04
C ILE A 101 4.32 -7.14 -7.78
N VAL A 102 4.29 -7.22 -9.11
CA VAL A 102 5.10 -6.38 -10.01
C VAL A 102 4.26 -5.29 -10.64
N PHE A 103 4.70 -4.06 -10.52
CA PHE A 103 4.08 -2.87 -11.09
C PHE A 103 5.06 -2.16 -12.03
N GLY A 104 4.56 -1.61 -13.11
CA GLY A 104 5.34 -0.82 -14.06
C GLY A 104 5.27 0.68 -13.79
N ARG A 105 5.82 1.42 -14.73
CA ARG A 105 5.83 2.89 -14.78
C ARG A 105 4.42 3.46 -14.77
N GLU A 106 4.27 4.64 -14.20
CA GLU A 106 2.98 5.34 -14.14
C GLU A 106 2.45 5.74 -15.52
N ASP A 107 3.33 6.06 -16.45
CA ASP A 107 3.01 6.53 -17.80
C ASP A 107 2.92 5.42 -18.85
N ALA A 108 3.74 4.35 -18.73
CA ALA A 108 3.89 3.31 -19.74
C ALA A 108 3.46 1.90 -19.26
N GLY A 109 3.39 1.67 -17.95
CA GLY A 109 3.15 0.34 -17.40
C GLY A 109 4.37 -0.57 -17.47
N LEU A 110 4.13 -1.87 -17.50
CA LEU A 110 5.14 -2.91 -17.70
C LEU A 110 5.39 -3.14 -19.19
N PRO A 111 6.63 -3.57 -19.60
CA PRO A 111 6.93 -3.94 -20.97
C PRO A 111 5.95 -5.01 -21.50
N GLU A 112 5.44 -4.83 -22.72
CA GLU A 112 4.45 -5.76 -23.29
C GLU A 112 5.03 -7.14 -23.56
N GLU A 113 6.30 -7.22 -23.91
CA GLU A 113 7.02 -8.47 -24.10
C GLU A 113 7.05 -9.31 -22.82
N LEU A 114 7.26 -8.66 -21.67
CA LEU A 114 7.20 -9.32 -20.37
C LEU A 114 5.80 -9.85 -20.08
N LEU A 115 4.77 -9.03 -20.32
CA LEU A 115 3.38 -9.42 -20.11
C LEU A 115 2.97 -10.58 -21.01
N PHE A 116 3.39 -10.54 -22.28
CA PHE A 116 3.07 -11.57 -23.26
C PHE A 116 3.66 -12.94 -22.89
N GLN A 117 4.82 -12.96 -22.26
CA GLN A 117 5.46 -14.20 -21.77
C GLN A 117 4.77 -14.79 -20.53
N HIS A 118 3.91 -14.02 -19.84
CA HIS A 118 3.32 -14.38 -18.55
C HIS A 118 1.82 -14.05 -18.47
N LEU A 119 1.06 -14.34 -19.52
CA LEU A 119 -0.36 -13.98 -19.63
C LEU A 119 -1.21 -14.53 -18.49
N ASP A 120 -0.91 -15.73 -18.03
CA ASP A 120 -1.58 -16.42 -16.92
C ASP A 120 -1.40 -15.72 -15.55
N ARG A 121 -0.35 -14.90 -15.43
CA ARG A 121 0.00 -14.14 -14.22
C ARG A 121 -0.20 -12.64 -14.35
N CYS A 122 -0.77 -12.18 -15.48
CA CYS A 122 -1.20 -10.81 -15.65
C CYS A 122 -2.55 -10.59 -15.00
N VAL A 123 -2.59 -9.70 -14.02
CA VAL A 123 -3.79 -9.41 -13.22
C VAL A 123 -4.16 -7.94 -13.28
N ARG A 124 -5.44 -7.64 -13.09
CA ARG A 124 -5.95 -6.26 -13.10
C ARG A 124 -6.90 -5.99 -11.96
N LEU A 125 -6.95 -4.73 -11.55
CA LEU A 125 -8.06 -4.19 -10.77
C LEU A 125 -9.22 -3.87 -11.71
N PRO A 126 -10.44 -4.33 -11.43
CA PRO A 126 -11.61 -3.94 -12.21
C PRO A 126 -11.85 -2.42 -12.12
N MET A 127 -12.19 -1.82 -13.25
CA MET A 127 -12.53 -0.40 -13.37
C MET A 127 -13.71 -0.25 -14.32
N ILE A 128 -14.44 0.86 -14.21
CA ILE A 128 -15.52 1.18 -15.16
C ILE A 128 -14.96 1.37 -16.57
N PRO A 129 -15.74 1.06 -17.62
CA PRO A 129 -15.35 1.34 -18.98
C PRO A 129 -14.97 2.82 -19.17
N GLY A 130 -13.86 3.07 -19.89
CA GLY A 130 -13.36 4.42 -20.14
C GLY A 130 -12.38 4.96 -19.08
N ALA A 131 -12.30 4.36 -17.88
CA ALA A 131 -11.24 4.69 -16.93
C ALA A 131 -9.89 4.18 -17.46
N ARG A 132 -8.85 5.04 -17.38
CA ARG A 132 -7.51 4.70 -17.88
C ARG A 132 -6.75 3.80 -16.89
N SER A 133 -6.57 4.28 -15.67
CA SER A 133 -5.83 3.60 -14.60
C SER A 133 -6.14 4.27 -13.26
N LEU A 134 -5.88 3.56 -12.19
CA LEU A 134 -5.77 4.14 -10.85
C LEU A 134 -4.36 4.70 -10.64
N ASN A 135 -4.22 5.60 -9.67
CA ASN A 135 -2.90 6.02 -9.20
C ASN A 135 -2.10 4.80 -8.73
N LEU A 136 -0.81 4.77 -9.03
CA LEU A 136 0.05 3.62 -8.74
C LEU A 136 0.07 3.27 -7.25
N SER A 137 0.21 4.25 -6.36
CA SER A 137 0.26 3.97 -4.92
C SER A 137 -1.06 3.44 -4.38
N ASN A 138 -2.20 3.87 -4.92
CA ASN A 138 -3.51 3.32 -4.59
C ASN A 138 -3.63 1.87 -5.06
N THR A 139 -3.20 1.59 -6.30
CA THR A 139 -3.19 0.23 -6.88
C THR A 139 -2.36 -0.72 -6.02
N VAL A 140 -1.16 -0.30 -5.62
CA VAL A 140 -0.29 -1.09 -4.74
C VAL A 140 -0.95 -1.34 -3.39
N ALA A 141 -1.54 -0.34 -2.76
CA ALA A 141 -2.21 -0.51 -1.47
C ALA A 141 -3.35 -1.53 -1.55
N ILE A 142 -4.20 -1.47 -2.59
CA ILE A 142 -5.27 -2.45 -2.81
C ILE A 142 -4.70 -3.86 -2.98
N ALA A 143 -3.65 -4.02 -3.81
CA ALA A 143 -3.02 -5.31 -4.05
C ALA A 143 -2.39 -5.90 -2.78
N VAL A 144 -1.66 -5.08 -2.01
CA VAL A 144 -1.05 -5.48 -0.74
C VAL A 144 -2.11 -6.00 0.24
N TYR A 145 -3.18 -5.25 0.45
CA TYR A 145 -4.22 -5.64 1.41
C TYR A 145 -5.05 -6.83 0.93
N GLU A 146 -5.19 -7.07 -0.37
CA GLU A 146 -5.82 -8.30 -0.87
C GLU A 146 -4.94 -9.53 -0.56
N VAL A 147 -3.63 -9.46 -0.81
CA VAL A 147 -2.73 -10.56 -0.48
C VAL A 147 -2.73 -10.84 1.03
N LEU A 148 -2.64 -9.78 1.84
CA LEU A 148 -2.67 -9.90 3.31
C LEU A 148 -4.00 -10.44 3.82
N ARG A 149 -5.12 -10.08 3.19
CA ARG A 149 -6.43 -10.64 3.49
C ARG A 149 -6.46 -12.16 3.25
N GLN A 150 -5.88 -12.62 2.14
CA GLN A 150 -5.77 -14.06 1.86
C GLN A 150 -4.88 -14.77 2.87
N TRP A 151 -3.92 -14.08 3.46
CA TRP A 151 -3.04 -14.59 4.51
C TRP A 151 -3.57 -14.30 5.93
N ASP A 152 -4.87 -13.95 6.06
CA ASP A 152 -5.56 -13.67 7.33
C ASP A 152 -4.88 -12.58 8.18
N PHE A 153 -4.24 -11.61 7.52
CA PHE A 153 -3.51 -10.48 8.17
C PHE A 153 -2.51 -10.94 9.24
N GLU A 154 -1.94 -12.13 9.08
CA GLU A 154 -0.95 -12.69 9.99
C GLU A 154 0.14 -11.67 10.32
N ALA A 155 0.51 -11.55 11.58
CA ALA A 155 1.45 -10.58 12.13
C ALA A 155 1.01 -9.10 12.08
N LEU A 156 -0.21 -8.77 11.67
CA LEU A 156 -0.73 -7.41 11.73
C LEU A 156 -1.67 -7.20 12.92
N LYS A 157 -1.63 -6.00 13.51
CA LYS A 157 -2.60 -5.61 14.52
C LYS A 157 -3.95 -5.31 13.85
N THR A 158 -4.96 -6.14 14.11
CA THR A 158 -6.29 -6.07 13.51
C THR A 158 -7.30 -5.27 14.31
N GLN A 159 -6.99 -4.92 15.57
CA GLN A 159 -7.85 -4.16 16.46
C GLN A 159 -7.14 -2.91 16.96
N GLY A 160 -7.88 -1.84 17.13
CA GLY A 160 -7.40 -0.58 17.66
C GLY A 160 -8.12 -0.18 18.95
N GLU A 161 -7.59 0.81 19.64
CA GLU A 161 -8.16 1.40 20.84
C GLU A 161 -8.44 2.88 20.63
N LEU A 162 -9.48 3.39 21.27
CA LEU A 162 -9.76 4.81 21.31
C LEU A 162 -8.81 5.50 22.30
N THR A 163 -8.37 6.71 21.97
CA THR A 163 -7.42 7.46 22.81
C THR A 163 -8.07 8.02 24.09
N ARG A 164 -9.38 8.34 24.04
CA ARG A 164 -10.09 9.02 25.13
C ARG A 164 -11.26 8.23 25.68
N PHE A 165 -11.68 7.18 25.02
CA PHE A 165 -12.82 6.34 25.36
C PHE A 165 -12.41 4.88 25.29
N SER A 166 -13.22 3.98 25.87
CA SER A 166 -13.07 2.53 25.74
C SER A 166 -14.20 1.95 24.89
N TRP A 167 -13.88 1.01 24.02
CA TRP A 167 -14.88 0.24 23.27
C TRP A 167 -15.79 -0.58 24.20
N GLU A 168 -15.30 -1.01 25.37
CA GLU A 168 -16.06 -1.80 26.33
C GLU A 168 -17.23 -1.01 26.96
N ASN A 169 -17.12 0.32 27.00
CA ASN A 169 -18.15 1.20 27.55
C ASN A 169 -19.09 1.78 26.46
N ALA A 170 -18.95 1.33 25.23
CA ALA A 170 -19.83 1.72 24.13
C ALA A 170 -21.16 0.97 24.28
N SER A 171 -22.16 1.59 24.93
CA SER A 171 -23.54 1.13 24.84
C SER A 171 -24.09 1.49 23.45
N PHE A 172 -24.30 0.50 22.62
CA PHE A 172 -25.11 0.69 21.42
C PHE A 172 -26.57 0.83 21.91
N PRO A 173 -27.34 1.84 21.45
CA PRO A 173 -28.76 1.90 21.74
C PRO A 173 -29.41 0.62 21.23
N GLU A 174 -30.06 -0.13 22.12
CA GLU A 174 -30.91 -1.26 21.78
C GLU A 174 -32.19 -0.70 21.16
N GLY A 175 -32.40 -0.93 19.87
CA GLY A 175 -33.62 -0.56 19.16
C GLY A 175 -33.33 0.07 17.79
N ASP A 176 -34.31 -0.02 16.91
CA ASP A 176 -34.35 0.46 15.52
C ASP A 176 -34.23 2.01 15.34
N GLU A 177 -33.71 2.72 16.31
CA GLU A 177 -33.23 4.07 16.07
C GLU A 177 -31.91 3.99 15.33
N ALA A 178 -32.02 3.71 14.02
CA ALA A 178 -30.99 4.03 13.06
C ALA A 178 -30.53 5.46 13.40
N LEU A 179 -29.26 5.61 13.78
CA LEU A 179 -28.65 6.93 13.90
C LEU A 179 -28.95 7.67 12.60
N GLU A 180 -30.02 8.51 12.61
CA GLU A 180 -30.11 9.58 11.63
C GLU A 180 -28.83 10.39 11.85
N ILE A 181 -27.85 10.17 10.98
CA ILE A 181 -26.73 11.07 10.82
C ILE A 181 -27.32 12.34 10.19
N THR A 182 -28.09 13.07 11.01
CA THR A 182 -28.48 14.43 10.70
C THR A 182 -27.16 15.19 10.65
N GLY A 183 -26.85 15.77 9.48
CA GLY A 183 -25.64 16.55 9.22
C GLY A 183 -25.50 17.84 10.04
N ALA A 184 -26.01 17.87 11.26
CA ALA A 184 -25.92 18.95 12.21
C ALA A 184 -24.97 18.55 13.33
N GLY A 185 -23.78 19.11 13.32
CA GLY A 185 -22.98 19.31 14.52
C GLY A 185 -21.79 18.42 14.76
N TRP A 186 -20.80 18.42 13.84
CA TRP A 186 -19.42 18.29 14.30
C TRP A 186 -18.96 19.64 14.87
N GLU A 187 -19.43 20.02 16.05
CA GLU A 187 -18.75 21.08 16.80
C GLU A 187 -17.42 20.51 17.29
N LYS A 188 -16.33 21.09 16.78
CA LYS A 188 -14.99 20.83 17.34
C LYS A 188 -15.04 21.16 18.83
N PRO A 189 -14.58 20.27 19.73
CA PRO A 189 -14.49 20.59 21.15
C PRO A 189 -13.68 21.88 21.29
N GLY A 190 -14.29 22.93 21.85
CA GLY A 190 -13.70 24.24 21.98
C GLY A 190 -12.36 24.13 22.73
N LYS A 191 -11.33 24.76 22.16
CA LYS A 191 -10.10 25.04 22.88
C LYS A 191 -10.49 25.90 24.08
N SER A 192 -10.41 25.37 25.29
CA SER A 192 -10.47 26.15 26.52
C SER A 192 -9.33 27.18 26.42
N ARG A 193 -9.68 28.43 26.22
CA ARG A 193 -8.73 29.53 26.40
C ARG A 193 -8.37 29.53 27.90
N GLY A 194 -7.19 29.02 28.20
CA GLY A 194 -6.58 29.26 29.50
C GLY A 194 -6.41 30.76 29.70
N ASN A 195 -7.02 31.28 30.75
CA ASN A 195 -6.81 32.66 31.22
C ASN A 195 -5.32 32.84 31.55
N LEU A 196 -4.64 33.68 30.79
CA LEU A 196 -3.34 34.21 31.17
C LEU A 196 -3.61 35.25 32.28
N PRO A 197 -2.87 35.24 33.37
CA PRO A 197 -2.98 36.27 34.40
C PRO A 197 -2.42 37.59 33.84
N GLU A 198 -3.21 38.66 34.00
CA GLU A 198 -2.78 40.04 33.75
C GLU A 198 -1.67 40.40 34.76
N ASN A 199 -0.49 40.74 34.22
CA ASN A 199 0.57 41.33 35.01
C ASN A 199 0.31 42.85 35.12
N THR A 200 0.09 43.30 36.33
CA THR A 200 0.28 44.70 36.78
C THR A 200 1.76 45.02 36.86
#